data_f7614b8da9b6f409dc0714f03a216cb9
#
_entry.id   f7614b8da9b6f409dc0714f03a216cb9
#
_cell.length_a   1.000
_cell.length_b   1.000
_cell.length_c   1.000
_cell.angle_alpha   90.00
_cell.angle_beta   90.00
_cell.angle_gamma   90.00
#
_symmetry.space_group_name_H-M   'P 1'
#
loop_
_entity.id
_entity.type
_entity.pdbx_description
1 polymer ?
#
loop_
_entity_poly.entity_id
_entity_poly.type
_entity_poly.pdbx_seq_one_letter_code
_entity_poly.pdbx_strand_id
1 'polypeptide(L)'
;MHEMNVLFPVLVTFFAGMGAGLGTGFAGMSAAAVISPMLITFLGMDPYMAVGIALSSDVLASAVSAYTYHKNQNLDVKNGLVMMASVLGFTVVGSWLASLVPSRTMGGFSVFMTFLLGIKFIVKPVMTTKEAMQGISAKKRAIQSIVCGVIIGLICGFVGAGGGMMMLLILTSVLGYELKTAVGTSVFIMTFTALTGAVSHFMIGGTPDWLVWGLCVVFTLLWARIAAVFANKAAPKTLNRATGVVLVILGVAILGVKYL
;
A
#
# COMPACT_ATOMS: atom_id res chain seq x y z
N MET A 1 -35.17 7.02 -13.42
CA MET A 1 -33.88 6.74 -14.09
C MET A 1 -32.66 7.39 -13.40
N HIS A 2 -32.86 8.32 -12.45
CA HIS A 2 -31.71 8.96 -11.74
C HIS A 2 -31.15 8.12 -10.58
N GLU A 3 -31.96 7.30 -9.93
CA GLU A 3 -31.53 6.51 -8.76
C GLU A 3 -30.66 5.29 -9.13
N MET A 4 -30.83 4.71 -10.30
CA MET A 4 -29.95 3.59 -10.77
C MET A 4 -28.51 4.06 -11.06
N ASN A 5 -28.30 5.36 -11.32
CA ASN A 5 -26.98 5.89 -11.64
C ASN A 5 -26.08 6.10 -10.40
N VAL A 6 -26.63 6.19 -9.20
CA VAL A 6 -25.80 6.38 -7.98
C VAL A 6 -25.38 5.05 -7.35
N LEU A 7 -26.21 4.02 -7.48
CA LEU A 7 -25.92 2.70 -6.88
C LEU A 7 -24.66 2.06 -7.48
N PHE A 8 -24.44 2.21 -8.77
CA PHE A 8 -23.27 1.62 -9.43
C PHE A 8 -21.94 2.22 -8.95
N PRO A 9 -21.74 3.55 -8.88
CA PRO A 9 -20.56 4.14 -8.25
C PRO A 9 -20.38 3.73 -6.79
N VAL A 10 -21.47 3.62 -6.00
CA VAL A 10 -21.41 3.16 -4.60
C VAL A 10 -20.89 1.73 -4.52
N LEU A 11 -21.37 0.81 -5.36
CA LEU A 11 -20.89 -0.57 -5.38
C LEU A 11 -19.42 -0.67 -5.79
N VAL A 12 -19.04 0.05 -6.86
CA VAL A 12 -17.64 0.06 -7.32
C VAL A 12 -16.71 0.58 -6.24
N THR A 13 -17.04 1.71 -5.61
CA THR A 13 -16.23 2.31 -4.55
C THR A 13 -16.21 1.48 -3.28
N PHE A 14 -17.32 0.76 -2.97
CA PHE A 14 -17.37 -0.16 -1.84
C PHE A 14 -16.37 -1.32 -2.02
N PHE A 15 -16.41 -2.01 -3.16
CA PHE A 15 -15.49 -3.12 -3.42
C PHE A 15 -14.04 -2.66 -3.59
N ALA A 16 -13.83 -1.52 -4.24
CA ALA A 16 -12.51 -0.92 -4.38
C ALA A 16 -11.94 -0.53 -3.01
N GLY A 17 -12.72 0.14 -2.18
CA GLY A 17 -12.33 0.54 -0.82
C GLY A 17 -12.14 -0.66 0.11
N MET A 18 -12.98 -1.68 -0.01
CA MET A 18 -12.81 -2.93 0.74
C MET A 18 -11.48 -3.61 0.40
N GLY A 19 -11.21 -3.83 -0.88
CA GLY A 19 -9.96 -4.46 -1.32
C GLY A 19 -8.74 -3.64 -0.94
N ALA A 20 -8.79 -2.34 -1.17
CA ALA A 20 -7.72 -1.41 -0.82
C ALA A 20 -7.47 -1.37 0.70
N GLY A 21 -8.52 -1.23 1.49
CA GLY A 21 -8.41 -1.19 2.96
C GLY A 21 -7.87 -2.48 3.56
N LEU A 22 -8.36 -3.63 3.09
CA LEU A 22 -7.82 -4.93 3.50
C LEU A 22 -6.34 -5.07 3.12
N GLY A 23 -5.96 -4.68 1.90
CA GLY A 23 -4.57 -4.70 1.46
C GLY A 23 -3.67 -3.76 2.28
N THR A 24 -4.14 -2.55 2.58
CA THR A 24 -3.41 -1.60 3.44
C THR A 24 -3.26 -2.14 4.86
N GLY A 25 -4.35 -2.58 5.49
CA GLY A 25 -4.35 -3.02 6.88
C GLY A 25 -3.60 -4.32 7.15
N PHE A 26 -3.64 -5.29 6.23
CA PHE A 26 -2.93 -6.57 6.37
C PHE A 26 -1.51 -6.57 5.82
N ALA A 27 -1.27 -5.86 4.73
CA ALA A 27 -0.02 -5.96 3.98
C ALA A 27 0.73 -4.63 3.83
N GLY A 28 0.18 -3.51 4.32
CA GLY A 28 0.78 -2.21 4.07
C GLY A 28 0.85 -1.86 2.57
N MET A 29 -0.13 -2.35 1.80
CA MET A 29 -0.23 -2.11 0.36
C MET A 29 -0.84 -0.73 0.10
N SER A 30 -0.39 -0.03 -0.94
CA SER A 30 -1.02 1.22 -1.35
C SER A 30 -2.44 1.00 -1.87
N ALA A 31 -3.39 1.80 -1.42
CA ALA A 31 -4.77 1.80 -1.89
C ALA A 31 -4.86 2.08 -3.41
N ALA A 32 -3.91 2.82 -3.95
CA ALA A 32 -3.86 3.14 -5.39
C ALA A 32 -3.74 1.89 -6.27
N ALA A 33 -3.16 0.81 -5.78
CA ALA A 33 -3.05 -0.44 -6.52
C ALA A 33 -4.40 -1.11 -6.81
N VAL A 34 -5.42 -0.84 -6.01
CA VAL A 34 -6.78 -1.40 -6.15
C VAL A 34 -7.78 -0.36 -6.64
N ILE A 35 -7.83 0.82 -6.00
CA ILE A 35 -8.82 1.84 -6.30
C ILE A 35 -8.65 2.37 -7.72
N SER A 36 -7.42 2.73 -8.13
CA SER A 36 -7.21 3.34 -9.45
C SER A 36 -7.71 2.47 -10.60
N PRO A 37 -7.32 1.19 -10.74
CA PRO A 37 -7.83 0.36 -11.83
C PRO A 37 -9.34 0.15 -11.76
N MET A 38 -9.93 0.07 -10.57
CA MET A 38 -11.38 -0.07 -10.41
C MET A 38 -12.14 1.17 -10.90
N LEU A 39 -11.69 2.37 -10.53
CA LEU A 39 -12.31 3.62 -10.97
C LEU A 39 -12.15 3.84 -12.48
N ILE A 40 -10.98 3.53 -13.03
CA ILE A 40 -10.71 3.65 -14.48
C ILE A 40 -11.59 2.68 -15.26
N THR A 41 -11.61 1.41 -14.90
CA THR A 41 -12.30 0.36 -15.66
C THR A 41 -13.81 0.46 -15.55
N PHE A 42 -14.36 0.63 -14.34
CA PHE A 42 -15.80 0.54 -14.13
C PHE A 42 -16.52 1.90 -14.19
N LEU A 43 -15.85 2.99 -13.82
CA LEU A 43 -16.44 4.33 -13.87
C LEU A 43 -15.96 5.17 -15.06
N GLY A 44 -15.02 4.65 -15.88
CA GLY A 44 -14.46 5.39 -17.02
C GLY A 44 -13.72 6.66 -16.61
N MET A 45 -13.21 6.70 -15.35
CA MET A 45 -12.59 7.89 -14.79
C MET A 45 -11.22 8.15 -15.43
N ASP A 46 -10.87 9.41 -15.59
CA ASP A 46 -9.53 9.80 -16.03
C ASP A 46 -8.46 9.17 -15.11
N PRO A 47 -7.43 8.52 -15.67
CA PRO A 47 -6.42 7.81 -14.89
C PRO A 47 -5.69 8.68 -13.87
N TYR A 48 -5.41 9.94 -14.21
CA TYR A 48 -4.71 10.85 -13.33
C TYR A 48 -5.57 11.22 -12.11
N MET A 49 -6.85 11.49 -12.34
CA MET A 49 -7.83 11.76 -11.28
C MET A 49 -8.09 10.53 -10.41
N ALA A 50 -8.22 9.34 -11.01
CA ALA A 50 -8.40 8.08 -10.29
C ALA A 50 -7.24 7.80 -9.33
N VAL A 51 -6.00 8.07 -9.74
CA VAL A 51 -4.81 7.94 -8.88
C VAL A 51 -4.83 8.97 -7.75
N GLY A 52 -5.21 10.22 -8.01
CA GLY A 52 -5.34 11.25 -6.98
C GLY A 52 -6.36 10.87 -5.89
N ILE A 53 -7.54 10.37 -6.30
CA ILE A 53 -8.57 9.86 -5.37
C ILE A 53 -8.03 8.68 -4.56
N ALA A 54 -7.37 7.74 -5.20
CA ALA A 54 -6.83 6.56 -4.55
C ALA A 54 -5.74 6.89 -3.53
N LEU A 55 -4.80 7.77 -3.87
CA LEU A 55 -3.74 8.21 -2.96
C LEU A 55 -4.31 9.00 -1.77
N SER A 56 -5.30 9.87 -1.97
CA SER A 56 -5.93 10.59 -0.86
C SER A 56 -6.68 9.65 0.08
N SER A 57 -7.32 8.59 -0.45
CA SER A 57 -7.95 7.54 0.34
C SER A 57 -6.90 6.74 1.14
N ASP A 58 -5.73 6.51 0.54
CA ASP A 58 -4.61 5.81 1.17
C ASP A 58 -4.03 6.59 2.37
N VAL A 59 -3.98 7.93 2.31
CA VAL A 59 -3.48 8.76 3.42
C VAL A 59 -4.18 8.41 4.73
N LEU A 60 -5.52 8.44 4.74
CA LEU A 60 -6.30 8.19 5.95
C LEU A 60 -6.31 6.70 6.33
N ALA A 61 -6.37 5.80 5.36
CA ALA A 61 -6.31 4.36 5.59
C ALA A 61 -4.96 3.95 6.20
N SER A 62 -3.87 4.45 5.64
CA SER A 62 -2.51 4.21 6.14
C SER A 62 -2.29 4.86 7.50
N ALA A 63 -2.77 6.09 7.73
CA ALA A 63 -2.65 6.76 9.01
C ALA A 63 -3.38 6.02 10.14
N VAL A 64 -4.63 5.59 9.92
CA VAL A 64 -5.38 4.83 10.94
C VAL A 64 -4.79 3.45 11.19
N SER A 65 -4.26 2.81 10.16
CA SER A 65 -3.52 1.55 10.28
C SER A 65 -2.24 1.76 11.09
N ALA A 66 -1.42 2.76 10.73
CA ALA A 66 -0.19 3.11 11.45
C ALA A 66 -0.44 3.40 12.93
N TYR A 67 -1.49 4.19 13.23
CA TYR A 67 -1.91 4.46 14.60
C TYR A 67 -2.28 3.17 15.34
N THR A 68 -3.02 2.26 14.71
CA THR A 68 -3.43 0.98 15.29
C THR A 68 -2.21 0.11 15.57
N TYR A 69 -1.27 0.00 14.63
CA TYR A 69 -0.02 -0.74 14.83
C TYR A 69 0.87 -0.09 15.89
N HIS A 70 0.96 1.24 15.92
CA HIS A 70 1.72 1.97 16.94
C HIS A 70 1.19 1.71 18.36
N LYS A 71 -0.14 1.81 18.55
CA LYS A 71 -0.80 1.53 19.83
C LYS A 71 -0.51 0.12 20.35
N ASN A 72 -0.32 -0.84 19.45
CA ASN A 72 0.03 -2.23 19.78
C ASN A 72 1.55 -2.49 19.78
N GLN A 73 2.37 -1.43 19.78
CA GLN A 73 3.84 -1.51 19.75
C GLN A 73 4.41 -2.29 18.56
N ASN A 74 3.71 -2.30 17.46
CA ASN A 74 4.07 -2.96 16.20
C ASN A 74 4.46 -1.93 15.12
N LEU A 75 5.25 -0.91 15.50
CA LEU A 75 5.75 0.12 14.59
C LEU A 75 7.15 0.56 15.02
N ASP A 76 8.10 0.51 14.11
CA ASP A 76 9.45 1.04 14.31
C ASP A 76 9.53 2.47 13.79
N VAL A 77 9.14 3.44 14.63
CA VAL A 77 9.10 4.87 14.26
C VAL A 77 10.47 5.38 13.88
N LYS A 78 11.52 5.05 14.64
CA LYS A 78 12.87 5.60 14.45
C LYS A 78 13.45 5.20 13.10
N ASN A 79 13.49 3.91 12.81
CA ASN A 79 14.02 3.42 11.54
C ASN A 79 13.05 3.68 10.38
N GLY A 80 11.73 3.73 10.65
CA GLY A 80 10.70 4.16 9.72
C GLY A 80 10.90 5.58 9.21
N LEU A 81 11.24 6.54 10.09
CA LEU A 81 11.57 7.93 9.71
C LEU A 81 12.82 8.00 8.85
N VAL A 82 13.87 7.26 9.21
CA VAL A 82 15.12 7.20 8.43
C VAL A 82 14.85 6.62 7.03
N MET A 83 14.10 5.52 6.97
CA MET A 83 13.72 4.89 5.71
C MET A 83 12.81 5.79 4.87
N MET A 84 11.84 6.47 5.50
CA MET A 84 10.92 7.39 4.85
C MET A 84 11.65 8.54 4.15
N ALA A 85 12.62 9.15 4.83
CA ALA A 85 13.43 10.23 4.22
C ALA A 85 14.16 9.74 2.96
N SER A 86 14.74 8.53 3.00
CA SER A 86 15.38 7.92 1.85
C SER A 86 14.38 7.57 0.75
N VAL A 87 13.23 6.99 1.11
CA VAL A 87 12.15 6.65 0.14
C VAL A 87 11.66 7.90 -0.58
N LEU A 88 11.31 8.97 0.14
CA LEU A 88 10.80 10.21 -0.45
C LEU A 88 11.83 10.86 -1.38
N GLY A 89 13.09 10.96 -0.95
CA GLY A 89 14.17 11.53 -1.78
C GLY A 89 14.39 10.75 -3.07
N PHE A 90 14.47 9.42 -2.99
CA PHE A 90 14.76 8.58 -4.16
C PHE A 90 13.53 8.25 -5.01
N THR A 91 12.31 8.46 -4.51
CA THR A 91 11.09 8.40 -5.32
C THR A 91 11.12 9.46 -6.45
N VAL A 92 11.63 10.64 -6.16
CA VAL A 92 11.82 11.70 -7.19
C VAL A 92 12.76 11.22 -8.28
N VAL A 93 13.89 10.61 -7.89
CA VAL A 93 14.87 10.05 -8.86
C VAL A 93 14.26 8.91 -9.67
N GLY A 94 13.52 8.01 -9.00
CA GLY A 94 12.82 6.89 -9.65
C GLY A 94 11.77 7.38 -10.65
N SER A 95 11.00 8.40 -10.31
CA SER A 95 10.01 9.01 -11.21
C SER A 95 10.66 9.68 -12.42
N TRP A 96 11.79 10.33 -12.23
CA TRP A 96 12.57 10.88 -13.32
C TRP A 96 13.08 9.78 -14.26
N LEU A 97 13.62 8.68 -13.72
CA LEU A 97 14.03 7.52 -14.53
C LEU A 97 12.83 6.91 -15.28
N ALA A 98 11.66 6.86 -14.66
CA ALA A 98 10.43 6.36 -15.27
C ALA A 98 10.00 7.19 -16.49
N SER A 99 10.21 8.51 -16.47
CA SER A 99 9.89 9.39 -17.59
C SER A 99 10.72 9.11 -18.85
N LEU A 100 11.84 8.41 -18.72
CA LEU A 100 12.72 8.02 -19.83
C LEU A 100 12.32 6.69 -20.50
N VAL A 101 11.34 5.97 -19.94
CA VAL A 101 10.94 4.61 -20.39
C VAL A 101 9.47 4.61 -20.84
N PRO A 102 9.11 3.91 -21.95
CA PRO A 102 7.72 3.81 -22.39
C PRO A 102 6.81 3.19 -21.31
N SER A 103 5.67 3.82 -21.03
CA SER A 103 4.76 3.52 -19.91
C SER A 103 4.08 2.13 -19.91
N ARG A 104 4.13 1.39 -21.02
CA ARG A 104 3.48 0.06 -21.15
C ARG A 104 4.04 -1.03 -20.23
N THR A 105 5.28 -0.91 -19.77
CA THR A 105 6.00 -1.96 -19.02
C THR A 105 5.73 -1.94 -17.51
N MET A 106 5.26 -0.82 -16.97
CA MET A 106 5.24 -0.57 -15.52
C MET A 106 4.05 -1.18 -14.78
N GLY A 107 2.87 -1.18 -15.38
CA GLY A 107 1.64 -1.58 -14.68
C GLY A 107 1.51 -3.09 -14.38
N GLY A 108 2.25 -3.95 -15.06
CA GLY A 108 2.22 -5.39 -14.82
C GLY A 108 3.06 -5.85 -13.62
N PHE A 109 4.14 -5.15 -13.33
CA PHE A 109 5.09 -5.52 -12.28
C PHE A 109 4.45 -5.49 -10.88
N SER A 110 3.71 -4.44 -10.58
CA SER A 110 3.04 -4.29 -9.27
C SER A 110 2.06 -5.43 -8.99
N VAL A 111 1.26 -5.81 -9.98
CA VAL A 111 0.25 -6.87 -9.85
C VAL A 111 0.93 -8.23 -9.68
N PHE A 112 1.96 -8.50 -10.47
CA PHE A 112 2.75 -9.73 -10.38
C PHE A 112 3.42 -9.86 -9.02
N MET A 113 4.00 -8.78 -8.50
CA MET A 113 4.62 -8.77 -7.16
C MET A 113 3.59 -8.97 -6.04
N THR A 114 2.37 -8.43 -6.17
CA THR A 114 1.28 -8.68 -5.21
C THR A 114 0.97 -10.16 -5.12
N PHE A 115 0.79 -10.80 -6.25
CA PHE A 115 0.47 -12.22 -6.34
C PHE A 115 1.59 -13.10 -5.78
N LEU A 116 2.84 -12.86 -6.19
CA LEU A 116 4.00 -13.59 -5.68
C LEU A 116 4.18 -13.44 -4.17
N LEU A 117 4.01 -12.23 -3.67
CA LEU A 117 4.14 -11.97 -2.24
C LEU A 117 3.03 -12.67 -1.45
N GLY A 118 1.81 -12.71 -1.98
CA GLY A 118 0.71 -13.47 -1.40
C GLY A 118 1.02 -14.96 -1.30
N ILE A 119 1.49 -15.58 -2.38
CA ILE A 119 1.93 -16.98 -2.39
C ILE A 119 3.06 -17.19 -1.37
N LYS A 120 4.04 -16.30 -1.35
CA LYS A 120 5.17 -16.39 -0.39
C LYS A 120 4.68 -16.46 1.06
N PHE A 121 3.73 -15.63 1.47
CA PHE A 121 3.23 -15.65 2.85
C PHE A 121 2.45 -16.90 3.21
N ILE A 122 1.82 -17.55 2.22
CA ILE A 122 1.13 -18.83 2.42
C ILE A 122 2.14 -19.98 2.53
N VAL A 123 3.10 -20.04 1.58
CA VAL A 123 4.04 -21.16 1.45
C VAL A 123 5.21 -21.05 2.44
N LYS A 124 5.76 -19.83 2.60
CA LYS A 124 6.89 -19.54 3.48
C LYS A 124 6.56 -18.39 4.42
N PRO A 125 5.80 -18.65 5.49
CA PRO A 125 5.37 -17.61 6.42
C PRO A 125 6.55 -16.94 7.11
N VAL A 126 6.39 -15.66 7.43
CA VAL A 126 7.35 -14.88 8.22
C VAL A 126 7.12 -15.21 9.69
N MET A 127 8.05 -15.92 10.30
CA MET A 127 8.00 -16.35 11.70
C MET A 127 9.04 -15.64 12.57
N THR A 128 9.63 -14.55 12.07
CA THR A 128 10.55 -13.72 12.85
C THR A 128 9.85 -13.16 14.07
N THR A 129 10.50 -13.26 15.24
CA THR A 129 9.98 -12.71 16.51
C THR A 129 10.52 -11.32 16.75
N LYS A 130 9.89 -10.58 17.67
CA LYS A 130 10.36 -9.24 18.08
C LYS A 130 11.76 -9.31 18.72
N GLU A 131 12.04 -10.35 19.49
CA GLU A 131 13.32 -10.57 20.16
C GLU A 131 14.44 -10.75 19.11
N ALA A 132 14.21 -11.58 18.08
CA ALA A 132 15.15 -11.76 16.98
C ALA A 132 15.38 -10.46 16.19
N MET A 133 14.32 -9.66 16.01
CA MET A 133 14.42 -8.35 15.38
C MET A 133 15.25 -7.37 16.21
N GLN A 134 15.14 -7.39 17.53
CA GLN A 134 15.85 -6.47 18.44
C GLN A 134 17.34 -6.79 18.60
N GLY A 135 17.78 -8.00 18.26
CA GLY A 135 19.18 -8.43 18.34
C GLY A 135 20.15 -7.73 17.38
N ILE A 136 19.65 -6.88 16.47
CA ILE A 136 20.47 -6.14 15.50
C ILE A 136 20.88 -4.78 16.07
N SER A 137 22.16 -4.43 15.98
CA SER A 137 22.65 -3.13 16.48
C SER A 137 21.97 -1.96 15.78
N ALA A 138 21.69 -0.87 16.53
CA ALA A 138 20.99 0.31 16.02
C ALA A 138 21.68 0.94 14.79
N LYS A 139 23.02 0.99 14.79
CA LYS A 139 23.80 1.51 13.66
C LYS A 139 23.63 0.66 12.40
N LYS A 140 23.68 -0.68 12.52
CA LYS A 140 23.48 -1.58 11.40
C LYS A 140 22.07 -1.45 10.84
N ARG A 141 21.06 -1.37 11.68
CA ARG A 141 19.67 -1.20 11.30
C ARG A 141 19.43 0.14 10.58
N ALA A 142 20.01 1.24 11.07
CA ALA A 142 19.90 2.55 10.41
C ALA A 142 20.51 2.53 9.01
N ILE A 143 21.72 1.96 8.84
CA ILE A 143 22.36 1.83 7.52
C ILE A 143 21.50 0.97 6.59
N GLN A 144 21.00 -0.18 7.05
CA GLN A 144 20.12 -1.04 6.27
C GLN A 144 18.83 -0.30 5.87
N SER A 145 18.24 0.50 6.78
CA SER A 145 17.04 1.31 6.51
C SER A 145 17.29 2.35 5.41
N ILE A 146 18.45 3.00 5.42
CA ILE A 146 18.84 3.95 4.37
C ILE A 146 18.98 3.23 3.02
N VAL A 147 19.78 2.18 2.97
CA VAL A 147 20.04 1.43 1.71
C VAL A 147 18.75 0.86 1.13
N CYS A 148 17.94 0.22 1.98
CA CYS A 148 16.66 -0.34 1.54
C CYS A 148 15.67 0.78 1.17
N GLY A 149 15.67 1.91 1.88
CA GLY A 149 14.86 3.08 1.55
C GLY A 149 15.20 3.66 0.18
N VAL A 150 16.48 3.72 -0.17
CA VAL A 150 16.94 4.12 -1.52
C VAL A 150 16.37 3.17 -2.59
N ILE A 151 16.51 1.87 -2.39
CA ILE A 151 16.01 0.86 -3.34
C ILE A 151 14.49 0.94 -3.47
N ILE A 152 13.76 1.02 -2.35
CA ILE A 152 12.31 1.16 -2.33
C ILE A 152 11.90 2.45 -3.03
N GLY A 153 12.54 3.58 -2.72
CA GLY A 153 12.26 4.87 -3.33
C GLY A 153 12.41 4.84 -4.85
N LEU A 154 13.50 4.29 -5.35
CA LEU A 154 13.72 4.12 -6.79
C LEU A 154 12.61 3.26 -7.43
N ILE A 155 12.25 2.13 -6.82
CA ILE A 155 11.19 1.26 -7.32
C ILE A 155 9.82 1.93 -7.23
N CYS A 156 9.51 2.60 -6.11
CA CYS A 156 8.25 3.34 -5.94
C CYS A 156 8.09 4.43 -6.98
N GLY A 157 9.13 5.22 -7.21
CA GLY A 157 9.11 6.27 -8.21
C GLY A 157 9.03 5.73 -9.63
N PHE A 158 9.71 4.61 -9.91
CA PHE A 158 9.73 3.98 -11.23
C PHE A 158 8.44 3.25 -11.57
N VAL A 159 7.87 2.47 -10.62
CA VAL A 159 6.69 1.61 -10.84
C VAL A 159 5.38 2.30 -10.44
N GLY A 160 5.45 3.35 -9.62
CA GLY A 160 4.25 4.03 -9.09
C GLY A 160 3.64 3.27 -7.90
N ALA A 161 2.35 2.91 -7.98
CA ALA A 161 1.54 2.35 -6.88
C ALA A 161 2.05 1.04 -6.23
N GLY A 162 3.13 0.44 -6.73
CA GLY A 162 3.68 -0.84 -6.21
C GLY A 162 4.55 -0.75 -4.96
N GLY A 163 4.83 0.45 -4.47
CA GLY A 163 5.83 0.68 -3.43
C GLY A 163 5.58 0.00 -2.09
N GLY A 164 4.34 -0.03 -1.62
CA GLY A 164 4.00 -0.61 -0.31
C GLY A 164 4.31 -2.10 -0.21
N MET A 165 4.06 -2.87 -1.26
CA MET A 165 4.33 -4.30 -1.27
C MET A 165 5.83 -4.62 -1.33
N MET A 166 6.59 -3.84 -2.11
CA MET A 166 8.04 -3.96 -2.12
C MET A 166 8.62 -3.63 -0.74
N MET A 167 8.05 -2.63 -0.06
CA MET A 167 8.44 -2.28 1.30
C MET A 167 8.21 -3.44 2.27
N LEU A 168 7.04 -4.08 2.23
CA LEU A 168 6.74 -5.24 3.08
C LEU A 168 7.71 -6.40 2.79
N LEU A 169 7.99 -6.68 1.51
CA LEU A 169 8.95 -7.71 1.11
C LEU A 169 10.35 -7.42 1.66
N ILE A 170 10.83 -6.21 1.51
CA ILE A 170 12.17 -5.79 1.98
C ILE A 170 12.24 -5.82 3.51
N LEU A 171 11.24 -5.25 4.19
CA LEU A 171 11.21 -5.26 5.65
C LEU A 171 11.23 -6.67 6.22
N THR A 172 10.45 -7.60 5.65
CA THR A 172 10.35 -8.96 6.16
C THR A 172 11.50 -9.87 5.72
N SER A 173 11.95 -9.77 4.45
CA SER A 173 12.88 -10.74 3.87
C SER A 173 14.33 -10.29 3.91
N VAL A 174 14.59 -8.98 3.87
CA VAL A 174 15.95 -8.41 3.87
C VAL A 174 16.32 -7.87 5.26
N LEU A 175 15.42 -7.10 5.86
CA LEU A 175 15.66 -6.49 7.17
C LEU A 175 15.27 -7.39 8.35
N GLY A 176 14.61 -8.53 8.08
CA GLY A 176 14.24 -9.51 9.11
C GLY A 176 13.23 -8.98 10.13
N TYR A 177 12.34 -8.08 9.73
CA TYR A 177 11.28 -7.60 10.60
C TYR A 177 10.24 -8.68 10.88
N GLU A 178 9.69 -8.69 12.09
CA GLU A 178 8.45 -9.38 12.39
C GLU A 178 7.33 -8.82 11.50
N LEU A 179 6.40 -9.69 11.04
CA LEU A 179 5.38 -9.29 10.07
C LEU A 179 4.53 -8.10 10.54
N LYS A 180 4.08 -8.08 11.80
CA LYS A 180 3.27 -6.96 12.33
C LYS A 180 4.03 -5.64 12.30
N THR A 181 5.29 -5.67 12.74
CA THR A 181 6.13 -4.48 12.76
C THR A 181 6.50 -4.02 11.36
N ALA A 182 6.67 -4.95 10.42
CA ALA A 182 6.89 -4.62 9.00
C ALA A 182 5.68 -3.91 8.39
N VAL A 183 4.46 -4.44 8.61
CA VAL A 183 3.22 -3.81 8.12
C VAL A 183 3.04 -2.44 8.77
N GLY A 184 3.17 -2.33 10.10
CA GLY A 184 3.03 -1.06 10.81
C GLY A 184 4.01 0.01 10.32
N THR A 185 5.28 -0.36 10.09
CA THR A 185 6.30 0.54 9.57
C THR A 185 6.02 0.92 8.10
N SER A 186 5.55 -0.03 7.30
CA SER A 186 5.16 0.21 5.91
C SER A 186 4.02 1.24 5.82
N VAL A 187 2.90 1.02 6.52
CA VAL A 187 1.76 1.97 6.49
C VAL A 187 2.12 3.34 7.07
N PHE A 188 3.04 3.40 8.03
CA PHE A 188 3.55 4.68 8.53
C PHE A 188 4.25 5.47 7.43
N ILE A 189 5.17 4.85 6.70
CA ILE A 189 5.87 5.49 5.57
C ILE A 189 4.86 5.84 4.45
N MET A 190 3.93 4.92 4.16
CA MET A 190 2.90 5.11 3.14
C MET A 190 2.00 6.32 3.42
N THR A 191 1.70 6.64 4.67
CA THR A 191 0.93 7.83 5.03
C THR A 191 1.52 9.10 4.41
N PHE A 192 2.84 9.27 4.51
CA PHE A 192 3.53 10.46 4.01
C PHE A 192 3.76 10.42 2.50
N THR A 193 4.09 9.26 1.95
CA THR A 193 4.26 9.11 0.50
C THR A 193 2.94 9.29 -0.24
N ALA A 194 1.84 8.76 0.28
CA ALA A 194 0.50 8.94 -0.28
C ALA A 194 0.04 10.40 -0.17
N LEU A 195 0.33 11.08 0.95
CA LEU A 195 0.00 12.50 1.13
C LEU A 195 0.70 13.36 0.08
N THR A 196 2.01 13.15 -0.10
CA THR A 196 2.78 13.88 -1.11
C THR A 196 2.22 13.65 -2.51
N GLY A 197 1.89 12.40 -2.84
CA GLY A 197 1.30 12.04 -4.13
C GLY A 197 -0.09 12.64 -4.33
N ALA A 198 -0.98 12.56 -3.33
CA ALA A 198 -2.33 13.09 -3.39
C ALA A 198 -2.34 14.61 -3.60
N VAL A 199 -1.53 15.35 -2.82
CA VAL A 199 -1.38 16.80 -2.96
C VAL A 199 -0.92 17.16 -4.37
N SER A 200 0.12 16.48 -4.88
CA SER A 200 0.63 16.72 -6.23
C SER A 200 -0.43 16.49 -7.31
N HIS A 201 -1.22 15.42 -7.20
CA HIS A 201 -2.27 15.09 -8.17
C HIS A 201 -3.40 16.13 -8.18
N PHE A 202 -3.87 16.58 -7.01
CA PHE A 202 -4.94 17.57 -6.95
C PHE A 202 -4.47 18.99 -7.31
N MET A 203 -3.21 19.33 -7.05
CA MET A 203 -2.66 20.61 -7.49
C MET A 203 -2.55 20.71 -9.02
N ILE A 204 -2.31 19.61 -9.71
CA ILE A 204 -2.11 19.57 -11.17
C ILE A 204 -3.41 19.19 -11.88
N GLY A 205 -4.16 18.21 -11.37
CA GLY A 205 -5.31 17.59 -12.03
C GLY A 205 -6.67 18.24 -11.73
N GLY A 206 -6.72 19.21 -10.82
CA GLY A 206 -7.97 19.90 -10.45
C GLY A 206 -8.81 19.16 -9.40
N THR A 207 -10.10 19.48 -9.32
CA THR A 207 -11.00 18.96 -8.28
C THR A 207 -11.52 17.58 -8.60
N PRO A 208 -11.55 16.64 -7.62
CA PRO A 208 -12.10 15.31 -7.81
C PRO A 208 -13.63 15.31 -7.90
N ASP A 209 -14.20 14.21 -8.40
CA ASP A 209 -15.61 13.89 -8.11
C ASP A 209 -15.76 13.66 -6.60
N TRP A 210 -16.39 14.61 -5.92
CA TRP A 210 -16.50 14.62 -4.46
C TRP A 210 -17.26 13.43 -3.88
N LEU A 211 -18.25 12.90 -4.63
CA LEU A 211 -19.00 11.72 -4.20
C LEU A 211 -18.11 10.48 -4.25
N VAL A 212 -17.49 10.22 -5.39
CA VAL A 212 -16.59 9.06 -5.57
C VAL A 212 -15.41 9.14 -4.61
N TRP A 213 -14.81 10.32 -4.47
CA TRP A 213 -13.74 10.58 -3.51
C TRP A 213 -14.15 10.26 -2.07
N GLY A 214 -15.29 10.83 -1.60
CA GLY A 214 -15.75 10.62 -0.24
C GLY A 214 -16.08 9.16 0.06
N LEU A 215 -16.73 8.44 -0.88
CA LEU A 215 -17.03 7.03 -0.74
C LEU A 215 -15.74 6.17 -0.68
N CYS A 216 -14.77 6.43 -1.56
CA CYS A 216 -13.48 5.74 -1.52
C CYS A 216 -12.76 5.95 -0.20
N VAL A 217 -12.70 7.19 0.30
CA VAL A 217 -12.08 7.51 1.59
C VAL A 217 -12.75 6.74 2.73
N VAL A 218 -14.08 6.81 2.81
CA VAL A 218 -14.84 6.18 3.92
C VAL A 218 -14.68 4.66 3.89
N PHE A 219 -14.90 4.03 2.75
CA PHE A 219 -14.82 2.57 2.67
C PHE A 219 -13.39 2.05 2.88
N THR A 220 -12.38 2.72 2.32
CA THR A 220 -10.98 2.32 2.52
C THR A 220 -10.57 2.46 3.98
N LEU A 221 -10.93 3.57 4.62
CA LEU A 221 -10.66 3.83 6.04
C LEU A 221 -11.27 2.75 6.95
N LEU A 222 -12.54 2.44 6.74
CA LEU A 222 -13.26 1.44 7.55
C LEU A 222 -12.60 0.07 7.45
N TRP A 223 -12.35 -0.42 6.24
CA TRP A 223 -11.76 -1.73 6.02
C TRP A 223 -10.29 -1.80 6.44
N ALA A 224 -9.52 -0.72 6.26
CA ALA A 224 -8.14 -0.65 6.75
C ALA A 224 -8.07 -0.73 8.28
N ARG A 225 -8.98 -0.03 8.99
CA ARG A 225 -9.08 -0.12 10.44
C ARG A 225 -9.45 -1.53 10.90
N ILE A 226 -10.46 -2.14 10.28
CA ILE A 226 -10.88 -3.52 10.61
C ILE A 226 -9.71 -4.49 10.42
N ALA A 227 -9.04 -4.42 9.27
CA ALA A 227 -7.88 -5.26 8.96
C ALA A 227 -6.72 -5.05 9.93
N ALA A 228 -6.37 -3.79 10.25
CA ALA A 228 -5.28 -3.48 11.17
C ALA A 228 -5.57 -3.96 12.60
N VAL A 229 -6.81 -3.81 13.09
CA VAL A 229 -7.23 -4.31 14.42
C VAL A 229 -7.14 -5.83 14.46
N PHE A 230 -7.66 -6.52 13.44
CA PHE A 230 -7.57 -7.98 13.35
C PHE A 230 -6.12 -8.45 13.27
N ALA A 231 -5.30 -7.83 12.42
CA ALA A 231 -3.90 -8.17 12.23
C ALA A 231 -3.09 -8.09 13.54
N ASN A 232 -3.34 -7.06 14.35
CA ASN A 232 -2.65 -6.89 15.62
C ASN A 232 -3.05 -7.92 16.68
N LYS A 233 -4.29 -8.43 16.62
CA LYS A 233 -4.80 -9.48 17.53
C LYS A 233 -4.45 -10.89 17.07
N ALA A 234 -4.26 -11.11 15.78
CA ALA A 234 -4.03 -12.42 15.20
C ALA A 234 -2.69 -13.03 15.62
N ALA A 235 -2.67 -14.36 15.78
CA ALA A 235 -1.42 -15.10 15.94
C ALA A 235 -0.56 -15.00 14.65
N PRO A 236 0.79 -15.09 14.73
CA PRO A 236 1.67 -14.93 13.57
C PRO A 236 1.30 -15.83 12.37
N LYS A 237 0.98 -17.09 12.62
CA LYS A 237 0.57 -18.03 11.57
C LYS A 237 -0.74 -17.62 10.88
N THR A 238 -1.73 -17.20 11.66
CA THR A 238 -3.02 -16.72 11.16
C THR A 238 -2.85 -15.44 10.35
N LEU A 239 -2.02 -14.51 10.84
CA LEU A 239 -1.74 -13.27 10.14
C LEU A 239 -1.06 -13.51 8.80
N ASN A 240 -0.01 -14.34 8.75
CA ASN A 240 0.66 -14.71 7.50
C ASN A 240 -0.34 -15.27 6.48
N ARG A 241 -1.20 -16.21 6.92
CA ARG A 241 -2.21 -16.82 6.06
C ARG A 241 -3.25 -15.80 5.57
N ALA A 242 -3.77 -14.96 6.47
CA ALA A 242 -4.73 -13.91 6.11
C ALA A 242 -4.12 -12.91 5.12
N THR A 243 -2.92 -12.41 5.40
CA THR A 243 -2.19 -11.52 4.51
C THR A 243 -1.95 -12.16 3.14
N GLY A 244 -1.50 -13.41 3.12
CA GLY A 244 -1.25 -14.14 1.88
C GLY A 244 -2.52 -14.35 1.04
N VAL A 245 -3.62 -14.77 1.67
CA VAL A 245 -4.92 -14.96 0.99
C VAL A 245 -5.45 -13.64 0.42
N VAL A 246 -5.43 -12.57 1.23
CA VAL A 246 -5.85 -11.23 0.77
C VAL A 246 -5.03 -10.78 -0.44
N LEU A 247 -3.70 -10.91 -0.39
CA LEU A 247 -2.84 -10.52 -1.50
C LEU A 247 -3.06 -11.36 -2.77
N VAL A 248 -3.28 -12.67 -2.65
CA VAL A 248 -3.60 -13.52 -3.80
C VAL A 248 -4.93 -13.12 -4.42
N ILE A 249 -5.98 -12.93 -3.62
CA ILE A 249 -7.30 -12.52 -4.09
C ILE A 249 -7.19 -11.15 -4.78
N LEU A 250 -6.51 -10.18 -4.17
CA LEU A 250 -6.31 -8.85 -4.76
C LEU A 250 -5.49 -8.92 -6.04
N GLY A 251 -4.43 -9.72 -6.08
CA GLY A 251 -3.63 -9.91 -7.29
C GLY A 251 -4.46 -10.45 -8.45
N VAL A 252 -5.28 -11.47 -8.19
CA VAL A 252 -6.20 -12.04 -9.20
C VAL A 252 -7.28 -11.03 -9.61
N ALA A 253 -7.89 -10.33 -8.63
CA ALA A 253 -8.92 -9.33 -8.90
C ALA A 253 -8.40 -8.17 -9.77
N ILE A 254 -7.21 -7.63 -9.44
CA ILE A 254 -6.59 -6.54 -10.20
C ILE A 254 -6.23 -7.02 -11.63
N LEU A 255 -5.74 -8.26 -11.78
CA LEU A 255 -5.51 -8.84 -13.10
C LEU A 255 -6.81 -8.93 -13.88
N GLY A 256 -7.90 -9.44 -13.28
CA GLY A 256 -9.21 -9.51 -13.90
C GLY A 256 -9.70 -8.15 -14.39
N VAL A 257 -9.62 -7.13 -13.52
CA VAL A 257 -10.01 -5.75 -13.86
C VAL A 257 -9.16 -5.15 -14.98
N LYS A 258 -7.87 -5.50 -15.06
CA LYS A 258 -6.97 -4.97 -16.10
C LYS A 258 -7.26 -5.55 -17.49
N TYR A 259 -7.85 -6.74 -17.58
CA TYR A 259 -8.14 -7.42 -18.85
C TYR A 259 -9.62 -7.34 -19.26
N LEU A 260 -10.47 -6.68 -18.46
CA LEU A 260 -11.84 -6.25 -18.82
C LEU A 260 -11.81 -4.93 -19.56
#